data_849db5766d6f7ff5fb197f8acb41b72f
#
_entry.id   849db5766d6f7ff5fb197f8acb41b72f
#
_cell.length_a   1.000
_cell.length_b   1.000
_cell.length_c   1.000
_cell.angle_alpha   90.00
_cell.angle_beta   90.00
_cell.angle_gamma   90.00
#
_symmetry.space_group_name_H-M   'P 1'
#
loop_
_entity.id
_entity.type
_entity.pdbx_description
1 polymer ?
#
loop_
_entity_poly.entity_id
_entity_poly.type
_entity_poly.pdbx_seq_one_letter_code
_entity_poly.pdbx_strand_id
1 'polypeptide(L)'
;MKILFLTKGDHVDYQNDCLLIGLRELIGADVVDYNKQLHNYESYDSVAASKLYGKGMTVTRVLPDIDVDRTDITSKIKNKYYDYIVYGHIWRFDGYLKEILSLYPKNKVIAIDGEDEVNIHRSYGNLLYFKREIIGSRYPNLFPISFAMPTAKVNFTAPKTHDIAYITPLDRSTYIYNNEKDYYADYGRSKFGVTVKKAGWDCMRHYEILGNGCIPYFPDIERCPTETMTWFPKRLCVNVLDQIRDKRPMDKIYDDYAELFRNYTVNQLTTIKLAQKFIDMVKSAE
;
A
#
# COMPACT_ATOMS: atom_id res chain seq x y z
N MET A 1 -8.22 -15.04 -14.92
CA MET A 1 -7.51 -13.77 -15.25
C MET A 1 -6.06 -13.96 -14.86
N LYS A 2 -5.17 -13.93 -15.85
CA LYS A 2 -3.75 -14.16 -15.67
C LYS A 2 -2.99 -12.83 -15.73
N ILE A 3 -2.24 -12.52 -14.70
CA ILE A 3 -1.49 -11.26 -14.58
C ILE A 3 0.00 -11.57 -14.53
N LEU A 4 0.79 -10.96 -15.41
CA LEU A 4 2.23 -10.87 -15.22
C LEU A 4 2.54 -9.60 -14.42
N PHE A 5 3.06 -9.78 -13.21
CA PHE A 5 3.44 -8.71 -12.31
C PHE A 5 4.96 -8.54 -12.32
N LEU A 6 5.43 -7.54 -13.04
CA LEU A 6 6.86 -7.28 -13.26
C LEU A 6 7.43 -6.44 -12.13
N THR A 7 8.48 -6.92 -11.49
CA THR A 7 9.12 -6.29 -10.33
C THR A 7 10.64 -6.23 -10.49
N LYS A 8 11.30 -5.46 -9.64
CA LYS A 8 12.76 -5.51 -9.50
C LYS A 8 13.25 -6.78 -8.79
N GLY A 9 12.44 -7.38 -7.93
CA GLY A 9 12.67 -8.65 -7.26
C GLY A 9 13.38 -8.60 -5.91
N ASP A 10 14.33 -7.74 -5.71
CA ASP A 10 15.21 -7.67 -4.52
C ASP A 10 15.07 -6.37 -3.71
N HIS A 11 13.95 -5.70 -3.84
CA HIS A 11 13.74 -4.37 -3.24
C HIS A 11 12.38 -4.27 -2.58
N VAL A 12 12.36 -3.89 -1.31
CA VAL A 12 11.12 -3.58 -0.60
C VAL A 12 10.55 -2.27 -1.15
N ASP A 13 9.33 -2.34 -1.62
CA ASP A 13 8.56 -1.20 -2.09
C ASP A 13 7.11 -1.35 -1.67
N TYR A 14 6.67 -0.55 -0.70
CA TYR A 14 5.35 -0.72 -0.10
C TYR A 14 4.20 -0.66 -1.10
N GLN A 15 4.30 0.17 -2.16
CA GLN A 15 3.23 0.24 -3.16
C GLN A 15 3.17 -1.02 -4.01
N ASN A 16 4.33 -1.47 -4.52
CA ASN A 16 4.48 -2.72 -5.24
C ASN A 16 4.02 -3.91 -4.40
N ASP A 17 4.52 -3.99 -3.16
CA ASP A 17 4.28 -5.11 -2.26
C ASP A 17 2.81 -5.21 -1.83
N CYS A 18 2.19 -4.09 -1.44
CA CYS A 18 0.77 -4.07 -1.08
C CYS A 18 -0.13 -4.53 -2.24
N LEU A 19 0.16 -4.07 -3.46
CA LEU A 19 -0.63 -4.48 -4.62
C LEU A 19 -0.40 -5.94 -4.98
N LEU A 20 0.85 -6.42 -4.97
CA LEU A 20 1.16 -7.84 -5.22
C LEU A 20 0.47 -8.74 -4.20
N ILE A 21 0.57 -8.41 -2.90
CA ILE A 21 -0.08 -9.16 -1.83
C ILE A 21 -1.59 -9.25 -2.09
N GLY A 22 -2.25 -8.12 -2.32
CA GLY A 22 -3.68 -8.10 -2.56
C GLY A 22 -4.13 -8.85 -3.83
N LEU A 23 -3.38 -8.73 -4.91
CA LEU A 23 -3.65 -9.47 -6.14
C LEU A 23 -3.50 -10.98 -5.92
N ARG A 24 -2.49 -11.40 -5.15
CA ARG A 24 -2.30 -12.81 -4.75
C ARG A 24 -3.41 -13.32 -3.85
N GLU A 25 -3.84 -12.54 -2.87
CA GLU A 25 -4.98 -12.87 -2.00
C GLU A 25 -6.26 -13.08 -2.83
N LEU A 26 -6.45 -12.30 -3.89
CA LEU A 26 -7.67 -12.29 -4.69
C LEU A 26 -7.68 -13.34 -5.83
N ILE A 27 -6.54 -13.57 -6.48
CA ILE A 27 -6.45 -14.35 -7.74
C ILE A 27 -5.57 -15.60 -7.59
N GLY A 28 -4.70 -15.65 -6.58
CA GLY A 28 -3.84 -16.80 -6.33
C GLY A 28 -2.68 -16.93 -7.33
N ALA A 29 -2.40 -18.16 -7.78
CA ALA A 29 -1.25 -18.51 -8.62
C ALA A 29 -1.27 -17.89 -10.03
N ASP A 30 -2.43 -17.44 -10.49
CA ASP A 30 -2.56 -16.74 -11.77
C ASP A 30 -1.94 -15.33 -11.80
N VAL A 31 -1.49 -14.80 -10.64
CA VAL A 31 -0.63 -13.62 -10.57
C VAL A 31 0.82 -14.09 -10.55
N VAL A 32 1.54 -13.92 -11.64
CA VAL A 32 2.94 -14.34 -11.79
C VAL A 32 3.85 -13.16 -11.52
N ASP A 33 4.47 -13.11 -10.34
CA ASP A 33 5.48 -12.10 -10.00
C ASP A 33 6.84 -12.47 -10.60
N TYR A 34 7.32 -11.63 -11.48
CA TYR A 34 8.60 -11.76 -12.15
C TYR A 34 9.34 -10.41 -12.15
N ASN A 35 10.51 -10.32 -11.56
CA ASN A 35 11.27 -11.27 -10.76
C ASN A 35 10.55 -11.55 -9.42
N LYS A 36 10.67 -12.80 -8.86
CA LYS A 36 10.00 -13.14 -7.61
C LYS A 36 10.38 -12.17 -6.48
N GLN A 37 9.37 -11.59 -5.82
CA GLN A 37 9.52 -10.71 -4.65
C GLN A 37 9.73 -11.58 -3.39
N LEU A 38 10.95 -12.11 -3.22
CA LEU A 38 11.25 -13.10 -2.18
C LEU A 38 10.81 -12.68 -0.79
N HIS A 39 11.00 -11.40 -0.43
CA HIS A 39 10.69 -10.90 0.91
C HIS A 39 9.20 -10.92 1.26
N ASN A 40 8.31 -10.95 0.28
CA ASN A 40 6.87 -11.04 0.56
C ASN A 40 6.42 -12.44 1.01
N TYR A 41 7.22 -13.50 0.78
CA TYR A 41 6.84 -14.90 1.05
C TYR A 41 7.23 -15.37 2.44
N GLU A 42 6.42 -16.26 3.03
CA GLU A 42 6.60 -16.80 4.39
C GLU A 42 7.94 -17.50 4.58
N SER A 43 8.46 -18.17 3.54
CA SER A 43 9.77 -18.84 3.54
C SER A 43 10.97 -17.90 3.61
N TYR A 44 10.78 -16.58 3.42
CA TYR A 44 11.90 -15.65 3.47
C TYR A 44 12.57 -15.64 4.86
N ASP A 45 13.89 -15.67 4.88
CA ASP A 45 14.67 -15.75 6.14
C ASP A 45 14.38 -14.56 7.07
N SER A 46 14.08 -14.85 8.34
CA SER A 46 13.70 -13.85 9.32
C SER A 46 14.83 -12.89 9.71
N VAL A 47 16.08 -13.37 9.68
CA VAL A 47 17.27 -12.53 9.96
C VAL A 47 17.53 -11.60 8.79
N ALA A 48 17.43 -12.11 7.56
CA ALA A 48 17.50 -11.27 6.36
C ALA A 48 16.37 -10.23 6.34
N ALA A 49 15.15 -10.62 6.70
CA ALA A 49 14.00 -9.72 6.81
C ALA A 49 14.27 -8.52 7.72
N SER A 50 14.86 -8.74 8.89
CA SER A 50 15.17 -7.69 9.86
C SER A 50 16.13 -6.60 9.34
N LYS A 51 16.88 -6.90 8.28
CA LYS A 51 17.84 -5.98 7.64
C LYS A 51 17.25 -5.19 6.47
N LEU A 52 16.02 -5.53 6.05
CA LEU A 52 15.33 -4.83 4.98
C LEU A 52 14.91 -3.42 5.39
N TYR A 53 14.60 -2.59 4.41
CA TYR A 53 13.92 -1.33 4.65
C TYR A 53 12.65 -1.55 5.48
N GLY A 54 12.40 -0.68 6.47
CA GLY A 54 11.31 -0.88 7.42
C GLY A 54 11.50 -2.09 8.34
N LYS A 55 12.73 -2.64 8.47
CA LYS A 55 13.07 -3.78 9.33
C LYS A 55 12.25 -5.05 9.04
N GLY A 56 11.79 -5.20 7.80
CA GLY A 56 10.97 -6.33 7.38
C GLY A 56 9.57 -6.36 8.00
N MET A 57 9.03 -5.22 8.39
CA MET A 57 7.68 -5.10 8.94
C MET A 57 6.64 -4.95 7.83
N THR A 58 5.42 -5.23 8.15
CA THR A 58 4.17 -5.00 7.40
C THR A 58 4.04 -5.85 6.15
N VAL A 59 4.80 -5.63 5.09
CA VAL A 59 4.66 -6.32 3.80
C VAL A 59 5.55 -7.56 3.66
N THR A 60 6.41 -7.82 4.64
CA THR A 60 7.35 -8.94 4.59
C THR A 60 6.72 -10.21 5.18
N ARG A 61 6.99 -11.37 4.54
CA ARG A 61 6.54 -12.70 4.96
C ARG A 61 5.02 -12.82 5.14
N VAL A 62 4.27 -12.28 4.18
CA VAL A 62 2.80 -12.25 4.20
C VAL A 62 2.19 -13.31 3.28
N LEU A 63 2.86 -13.59 2.14
CA LEU A 63 2.34 -14.50 1.15
C LEU A 63 2.72 -15.95 1.44
N PRO A 64 1.81 -16.91 1.33
CA PRO A 64 2.16 -18.33 1.38
C PRO A 64 3.03 -18.73 0.17
N ASP A 65 3.89 -19.70 0.38
CA ASP A 65 4.72 -20.29 -0.67
C ASP A 65 3.90 -21.28 -1.51
N ILE A 66 3.09 -20.75 -2.42
CA ILE A 66 2.36 -21.54 -3.41
C ILE A 66 3.19 -21.70 -4.69
N ASP A 67 2.91 -22.77 -5.42
CA ASP A 67 3.53 -22.98 -6.72
C ASP A 67 3.02 -21.97 -7.75
N VAL A 68 3.95 -21.27 -8.41
CA VAL A 68 3.68 -20.26 -9.43
C VAL A 68 4.62 -20.47 -10.58
N ASP A 69 4.07 -20.73 -11.74
CA ASP A 69 4.85 -20.95 -12.96
C ASP A 69 5.49 -19.68 -13.50
N ARG A 70 6.76 -19.50 -13.15
CA ARG A 70 7.64 -18.39 -13.61
C ARG A 70 8.56 -18.78 -14.76
N THR A 71 8.31 -19.93 -15.40
CA THR A 71 9.12 -20.39 -16.53
C THR A 71 8.71 -19.69 -17.83
N ASP A 72 9.60 -19.66 -18.80
CA ASP A 72 9.36 -19.23 -20.19
C ASP A 72 8.63 -17.87 -20.34
N ILE A 73 8.87 -16.93 -19.43
CA ILE A 73 8.18 -15.62 -19.39
C ILE A 73 8.26 -14.91 -20.74
N THR A 74 9.41 -14.89 -21.40
CA THR A 74 9.57 -14.26 -22.72
C THR A 74 8.66 -14.89 -23.77
N SER A 75 8.59 -16.23 -23.83
CA SER A 75 7.69 -16.94 -24.75
C SER A 75 6.22 -16.66 -24.41
N LYS A 76 5.86 -16.65 -23.13
CA LYS A 76 4.51 -16.33 -22.66
C LYS A 76 4.10 -14.90 -23.04
N ILE A 77 5.00 -13.93 -22.93
CA ILE A 77 4.76 -12.54 -23.39
C ILE A 77 4.49 -12.54 -24.90
N LYS A 78 5.37 -13.16 -25.70
CA LYS A 78 5.23 -13.22 -27.17
C LYS A 78 3.93 -13.87 -27.62
N ASN A 79 3.49 -14.90 -26.93
CA ASN A 79 2.25 -15.63 -27.22
C ASN A 79 1.00 -14.99 -26.59
N LYS A 80 1.11 -13.81 -26.00
CA LYS A 80 0.01 -13.07 -25.35
C LYS A 80 -0.74 -13.92 -24.32
N TYR A 81 0.01 -14.68 -23.51
CA TYR A 81 -0.54 -15.60 -22.52
C TYR A 81 -1.24 -14.91 -21.35
N TYR A 82 -0.81 -13.67 -21.03
CA TYR A 82 -1.34 -12.90 -19.91
C TYR A 82 -2.47 -11.97 -20.36
N ASP A 83 -3.52 -11.87 -19.52
CA ASP A 83 -4.60 -10.91 -19.76
C ASP A 83 -4.14 -9.48 -19.50
N TYR A 84 -3.26 -9.29 -18.51
CA TYR A 84 -2.70 -8.01 -18.13
C TYR A 84 -1.21 -8.11 -17.78
N ILE A 85 -0.48 -7.04 -18.08
CA ILE A 85 0.90 -6.85 -17.66
C ILE A 85 0.96 -5.67 -16.70
N VAL A 86 1.44 -5.90 -15.48
CA VAL A 86 1.54 -4.86 -14.43
C VAL A 86 3.00 -4.64 -14.07
N TYR A 87 3.49 -3.44 -14.26
CA TYR A 87 4.77 -2.99 -13.71
C TYR A 87 4.53 -2.53 -12.29
N GLY A 88 4.95 -3.31 -11.31
CA GLY A 88 4.73 -3.05 -9.89
C GLY A 88 5.39 -1.76 -9.38
N HIS A 89 6.51 -1.36 -10.02
CA HIS A 89 7.12 -0.03 -9.88
C HIS A 89 7.90 0.34 -11.14
N ILE A 90 7.30 1.15 -11.99
CA ILE A 90 7.83 1.46 -13.35
C ILE A 90 9.19 2.15 -13.34
N TRP A 91 9.52 2.96 -12.32
CA TRP A 91 10.81 3.63 -12.19
C TRP A 91 11.95 2.68 -11.81
N ARG A 92 11.62 1.54 -11.21
CA ARG A 92 12.60 0.56 -10.72
C ARG A 92 12.81 -0.60 -11.66
N PHE A 93 11.81 -0.90 -12.49
CA PHE A 93 11.87 -1.96 -13.47
C PHE A 93 10.99 -1.63 -14.68
N ASP A 94 11.60 -1.45 -15.85
CA ASP A 94 10.95 -1.26 -17.16
C ASP A 94 11.41 -2.32 -18.19
N GLY A 95 11.92 -3.46 -17.72
CA GLY A 95 12.30 -4.58 -18.57
C GLY A 95 11.14 -5.06 -19.45
N TYR A 96 11.43 -5.50 -20.65
CA TYR A 96 10.45 -5.93 -21.67
C TYR A 96 9.48 -4.84 -22.17
N LEU A 97 9.53 -3.59 -21.66
CA LEU A 97 8.50 -2.57 -21.92
C LEU A 97 8.29 -2.32 -23.41
N LYS A 98 9.37 -2.16 -24.19
CA LYS A 98 9.29 -1.93 -25.65
C LYS A 98 8.61 -3.10 -26.37
N GLU A 99 8.97 -4.32 -26.02
CA GLU A 99 8.39 -5.54 -26.59
C GLU A 99 6.91 -5.68 -26.21
N ILE A 100 6.58 -5.52 -24.92
CA ILE A 100 5.20 -5.59 -24.42
C ILE A 100 4.31 -4.57 -25.11
N LEU A 101 4.73 -3.31 -25.22
CA LEU A 101 3.95 -2.26 -25.87
C LEU A 101 3.77 -2.49 -27.38
N SER A 102 4.61 -3.31 -28.02
CA SER A 102 4.42 -3.72 -29.43
C SER A 102 3.42 -4.85 -29.59
N LEU A 103 3.15 -5.63 -28.53
CA LEU A 103 2.32 -6.84 -28.56
C LEU A 103 0.95 -6.65 -27.91
N TYR A 104 0.90 -5.93 -26.80
CA TYR A 104 -0.30 -5.74 -25.99
C TYR A 104 -0.94 -4.37 -26.22
N PRO A 105 -2.28 -4.27 -26.26
CA PRO A 105 -2.94 -2.97 -26.32
C PRO A 105 -2.71 -2.17 -25.03
N LYS A 106 -2.75 -0.83 -25.13
CA LYS A 106 -2.43 0.07 -24.03
C LYS A 106 -3.22 -0.18 -22.73
N ASN A 107 -4.48 -0.57 -22.87
CA ASN A 107 -5.36 -0.84 -21.73
C ASN A 107 -5.10 -2.19 -21.05
N LYS A 108 -4.17 -2.99 -21.57
CA LYS A 108 -3.71 -4.26 -20.96
C LYS A 108 -2.32 -4.13 -20.31
N VAL A 109 -1.67 -2.98 -20.45
CA VAL A 109 -0.36 -2.71 -19.84
C VAL A 109 -0.50 -1.60 -18.81
N ILE A 110 -0.13 -1.89 -17.58
CA ILE A 110 -0.34 -1.02 -16.44
C ILE A 110 1.00 -0.68 -15.78
N ALA A 111 1.22 0.59 -15.47
CA ALA A 111 2.35 1.04 -14.68
C ALA A 111 1.88 1.54 -13.32
N ILE A 112 2.55 1.06 -12.26
CA ILE A 112 2.42 1.62 -10.92
C ILE A 112 3.61 2.54 -10.67
N ASP A 113 3.32 3.75 -10.24
CA ASP A 113 4.30 4.76 -9.84
C ASP A 113 4.12 5.08 -8.36
N GLY A 114 4.95 4.44 -7.54
CA GLY A 114 4.97 4.57 -6.07
C GLY A 114 5.86 5.69 -5.55
N GLU A 115 6.48 6.51 -6.43
CA GLU A 115 7.40 7.57 -5.99
C GLU A 115 6.69 8.68 -5.21
N ASP A 116 7.42 9.24 -4.24
CA ASP A 116 6.96 10.38 -3.41
C ASP A 116 6.85 11.68 -4.21
N GLU A 117 7.49 11.73 -5.38
CA GLU A 117 7.57 12.90 -6.22
C GLU A 117 6.46 12.95 -7.26
N VAL A 118 6.15 14.14 -7.75
CA VAL A 118 5.10 14.38 -8.76
C VAL A 118 5.53 14.07 -10.20
N ASN A 119 6.79 13.70 -10.39
CA ASN A 119 7.33 13.37 -11.71
C ASN A 119 6.60 12.17 -12.33
N ILE A 120 6.52 12.17 -13.66
CA ILE A 120 5.84 11.12 -14.42
C ILE A 120 6.88 10.39 -15.26
N HIS A 121 6.86 9.05 -15.24
CA HIS A 121 7.76 8.23 -16.03
C HIS A 121 7.45 8.38 -17.54
N ARG A 122 8.50 8.28 -18.39
CA ARG A 122 8.41 8.42 -19.85
C ARG A 122 7.41 7.49 -20.55
N SER A 123 6.99 6.39 -19.90
CA SER A 123 5.98 5.46 -20.43
C SER A 123 4.56 6.00 -20.39
N TYR A 124 4.30 7.07 -19.63
CA TYR A 124 3.00 7.70 -19.55
C TYR A 124 2.43 7.99 -20.97
N GLY A 125 1.13 7.80 -21.12
CA GLY A 125 0.44 7.94 -22.41
C GLY A 125 0.47 6.69 -23.30
N ASN A 126 1.33 5.71 -23.01
CA ASN A 126 1.43 4.45 -23.74
C ASN A 126 0.82 3.24 -23.02
N LEU A 127 0.30 3.44 -21.80
CA LEU A 127 -0.26 2.42 -20.93
C LEU A 127 -1.21 3.06 -19.91
N LEU A 128 -1.91 2.26 -19.10
CA LEU A 128 -2.65 2.74 -17.95
C LEU A 128 -1.66 3.10 -16.84
N TYR A 129 -1.79 4.29 -16.27
CA TYR A 129 -0.82 4.81 -15.33
C TYR A 129 -1.43 5.11 -13.96
N PHE A 130 -1.02 4.38 -12.94
CA PHE A 130 -1.43 4.57 -11.55
C PHE A 130 -0.33 5.29 -10.78
N LYS A 131 -0.70 6.36 -10.09
CA LYS A 131 0.25 7.16 -9.31
C LYS A 131 -0.22 7.36 -7.87
N ARG A 132 0.72 7.21 -6.93
CA ARG A 132 0.44 7.38 -5.51
C ARG A 132 0.34 8.85 -5.09
N GLU A 133 1.31 9.66 -5.47
CA GLU A 133 1.35 11.10 -5.16
C GLU A 133 0.89 11.92 -6.37
N ILE A 134 -0.35 12.40 -6.33
CA ILE A 134 -0.91 13.28 -7.37
C ILE A 134 -1.15 14.65 -6.75
N ILE A 135 -0.39 15.66 -7.16
CA ILE A 135 -0.48 17.01 -6.63
C ILE A 135 -0.73 17.98 -7.79
N GLY A 136 -1.97 18.47 -7.90
CA GLY A 136 -2.35 19.43 -8.93
C GLY A 136 -2.00 18.95 -10.34
N SER A 137 -2.24 17.68 -10.64
CA SER A 137 -1.81 17.05 -11.88
C SER A 137 -2.41 17.72 -13.10
N ARG A 138 -1.56 18.04 -14.07
CA ARG A 138 -1.95 18.47 -15.42
C ARG A 138 -2.06 17.30 -16.40
N TYR A 139 -1.80 16.08 -15.94
CA TYR A 139 -1.80 14.89 -16.78
C TYR A 139 -3.19 14.25 -16.76
N PRO A 140 -3.87 14.12 -17.90
CA PRO A 140 -5.12 13.40 -18.01
C PRO A 140 -4.87 11.89 -17.82
N ASN A 141 -5.89 11.14 -17.40
CA ASN A 141 -5.83 9.68 -17.27
C ASN A 141 -4.77 9.15 -16.29
N LEU A 142 -4.49 9.90 -15.22
CA LEU A 142 -3.81 9.37 -14.05
C LEU A 142 -4.83 8.73 -13.13
N PHE A 143 -4.60 7.46 -12.80
CA PHE A 143 -5.40 6.74 -11.82
C PHE A 143 -4.74 6.83 -10.44
N PRO A 144 -5.47 7.24 -9.39
CA PRO A 144 -4.92 7.24 -8.05
C PRO A 144 -4.72 5.81 -7.54
N ILE A 145 -3.64 5.60 -6.79
CA ILE A 145 -3.41 4.39 -6.02
C ILE A 145 -2.88 4.79 -4.65
N SER A 146 -3.12 3.97 -3.64
CA SER A 146 -2.68 4.21 -2.26
C SER A 146 -2.08 2.96 -1.66
N PHE A 147 -1.36 3.08 -0.55
CA PHE A 147 -0.95 1.94 0.24
C PHE A 147 -2.16 1.20 0.82
N ALA A 148 -1.91 0.03 1.39
CA ALA A 148 -2.91 -0.77 2.08
C ALA A 148 -2.28 -1.61 3.18
N MET A 149 -3.06 -1.94 4.20
CA MET A 149 -2.64 -2.87 5.25
C MET A 149 -2.84 -4.31 4.76
N PRO A 150 -1.84 -5.21 4.89
CA PRO A 150 -2.06 -6.62 4.61
C PRO A 150 -3.25 -7.16 5.40
N THR A 151 -4.19 -7.81 4.72
CA THR A 151 -5.47 -8.25 5.30
C THR A 151 -5.26 -9.11 6.56
N ALA A 152 -4.29 -10.02 6.51
CA ALA A 152 -3.95 -10.92 7.61
C ALA A 152 -3.34 -10.21 8.84
N LYS A 153 -2.88 -8.97 8.69
CA LYS A 153 -2.25 -8.19 9.77
C LYS A 153 -3.17 -7.18 10.44
N VAL A 154 -4.41 -7.06 9.99
CA VAL A 154 -5.41 -6.21 10.65
C VAL A 154 -5.83 -6.85 11.97
N ASN A 155 -5.66 -6.12 13.08
CA ASN A 155 -5.99 -6.64 14.41
C ASN A 155 -6.53 -5.53 15.33
N PHE A 156 -7.75 -5.71 15.81
CA PHE A 156 -8.45 -4.77 16.71
C PHE A 156 -8.69 -5.33 18.11
N THR A 157 -8.10 -6.48 18.45
CA THR A 157 -8.43 -7.21 19.69
C THR A 157 -7.72 -6.70 20.93
N ALA A 158 -6.64 -5.95 20.77
CA ALA A 158 -5.86 -5.45 21.90
C ALA A 158 -6.67 -4.40 22.72
N PRO A 159 -6.69 -4.50 24.06
CA PRO A 159 -7.34 -3.51 24.90
C PRO A 159 -6.59 -2.17 24.84
N LYS A 160 -7.32 -1.06 24.80
CA LYS A 160 -6.76 0.29 24.77
C LYS A 160 -6.43 0.76 26.19
N THR A 161 -5.16 0.82 26.52
CA THR A 161 -4.63 1.18 27.84
C THR A 161 -3.85 2.50 27.84
N HIS A 162 -3.58 3.06 26.67
CA HIS A 162 -2.84 4.30 26.49
C HIS A 162 -3.63 5.26 25.59
N ASP A 163 -3.54 6.55 25.86
CA ASP A 163 -4.21 7.55 25.03
C ASP A 163 -3.46 7.73 23.70
N ILE A 164 -2.12 7.79 23.72
CA ILE A 164 -1.29 8.04 22.54
C ILE A 164 -0.20 6.98 22.45
N ALA A 165 0.05 6.47 21.25
CA ALA A 165 1.16 5.57 20.96
C ALA A 165 2.51 6.25 21.24
N TYR A 166 3.46 5.47 21.75
CA TYR A 166 4.81 5.99 22.06
C TYR A 166 5.53 6.44 20.80
N ILE A 167 5.44 5.66 19.72
CA ILE A 167 6.12 6.00 18.47
C ILE A 167 5.45 7.18 17.76
N THR A 168 6.25 8.21 17.46
CA THR A 168 5.78 9.36 16.71
C THR A 168 6.78 9.79 15.64
N PRO A 169 6.31 10.18 14.44
CA PRO A 169 7.19 10.70 13.38
C PRO A 169 7.79 12.08 13.70
N LEU A 170 7.29 12.76 14.73
CA LEU A 170 7.78 14.07 15.16
C LEU A 170 9.08 13.97 15.94
N ASP A 171 9.35 12.81 16.57
CA ASP A 171 10.56 12.55 17.32
C ASP A 171 11.18 11.20 16.93
N ARG A 172 12.34 11.22 16.28
CA ARG A 172 13.06 10.01 15.85
C ARG A 172 13.58 9.15 16.99
N SER A 173 13.76 9.70 18.19
CA SER A 173 14.19 8.94 19.38
C SER A 173 13.16 7.89 19.80
N THR A 174 11.89 8.07 19.39
CA THR A 174 10.80 7.14 19.64
C THR A 174 10.81 5.88 18.75
N TYR A 175 11.70 5.83 17.73
CA TYR A 175 11.81 4.69 16.81
C TYR A 175 12.60 3.53 17.42
N ILE A 176 12.16 3.05 18.55
CA ILE A 176 12.86 2.03 19.37
C ILE A 176 12.56 0.59 18.96
N TYR A 177 11.46 0.35 18.23
CA TYR A 177 11.03 -1.00 17.90
C TYR A 177 11.88 -1.62 16.78
N ASN A 178 12.29 -2.88 17.00
CA ASN A 178 13.12 -3.63 16.07
C ASN A 178 12.40 -4.84 15.48
N ASN A 179 11.13 -5.06 15.84
CA ASN A 179 10.27 -6.12 15.31
C ASN A 179 8.83 -5.64 15.21
N GLU A 180 8.08 -6.28 14.33
CA GLU A 180 6.69 -5.93 14.05
C GLU A 180 5.76 -6.12 15.25
N LYS A 181 5.99 -7.19 16.03
CA LYS A 181 5.13 -7.52 17.18
C LYS A 181 5.09 -6.38 18.20
N ASP A 182 6.25 -5.88 18.60
CA ASP A 182 6.34 -4.80 19.59
C ASP A 182 5.87 -3.47 19.01
N TYR A 183 6.18 -3.21 17.73
CA TYR A 183 5.71 -2.04 17.00
C TYR A 183 4.18 -1.99 16.91
N TYR A 184 3.54 -3.10 16.53
CA TYR A 184 2.09 -3.19 16.45
C TYR A 184 1.43 -3.22 17.83
N ALA A 185 2.09 -3.79 18.83
CA ALA A 185 1.58 -3.77 20.21
C ALA A 185 1.46 -2.33 20.75
N ASP A 186 2.36 -1.43 20.36
CA ASP A 186 2.27 -0.02 20.75
C ASP A 186 1.01 0.64 20.18
N TYR A 187 0.72 0.49 18.88
CA TYR A 187 -0.54 0.97 18.32
C TYR A 187 -1.75 0.20 18.84
N GLY A 188 -1.66 -1.12 18.99
CA GLY A 188 -2.75 -1.96 19.46
C GLY A 188 -3.29 -1.51 20.82
N ARG A 189 -2.41 -1.17 21.78
CA ARG A 189 -2.79 -0.71 23.12
C ARG A 189 -3.16 0.78 23.20
N SER A 190 -2.93 1.56 22.15
CA SER A 190 -3.12 3.01 22.14
C SER A 190 -4.40 3.41 21.42
N LYS A 191 -5.09 4.46 21.92
CA LYS A 191 -6.29 5.02 21.28
C LYS A 191 -5.93 5.82 20.03
N PHE A 192 -4.86 6.64 20.09
CA PHE A 192 -4.41 7.50 19.02
C PHE A 192 -2.95 7.22 18.65
N GLY A 193 -2.66 7.32 17.34
CA GLY A 193 -1.30 7.27 16.80
C GLY A 193 -0.97 8.54 16.03
N VAL A 194 0.15 9.18 16.38
CA VAL A 194 0.59 10.41 15.69
C VAL A 194 1.14 10.07 14.32
N THR A 195 0.67 10.77 13.31
CA THR A 195 1.21 10.68 11.96
C THR A 195 1.21 12.04 11.25
N VAL A 196 2.12 12.22 10.32
CA VAL A 196 2.26 13.43 9.50
C VAL A 196 2.76 13.04 8.11
N LYS A 197 2.65 13.97 7.15
CA LYS A 197 3.35 13.87 5.86
C LYS A 197 4.85 13.62 6.10
N LYS A 198 5.41 12.70 5.31
CA LYS A 198 6.86 12.47 5.25
C LYS A 198 7.42 13.00 3.91
N ALA A 199 8.14 12.20 3.15
CA ALA A 199 8.53 12.55 1.79
C ALA A 199 7.27 12.70 0.91
N GLY A 200 6.40 11.68 0.86
CA GLY A 200 5.06 11.75 0.31
C GLY A 200 3.99 11.98 1.37
N TRP A 201 2.76 12.24 0.95
CA TRP A 201 1.58 12.25 1.81
C TRP A 201 1.17 10.85 2.22
N ASP A 202 1.17 9.93 1.27
CA ASP A 202 0.82 8.54 1.55
C ASP A 202 2.00 7.80 2.19
N CYS A 203 1.79 7.29 3.40
CA CYS A 203 2.81 6.67 4.21
C CYS A 203 2.26 5.41 4.87
N MET A 204 3.01 4.31 4.84
CA MET A 204 2.56 3.02 5.38
C MET A 204 2.11 3.12 6.84
N ARG A 205 2.73 3.97 7.65
CA ARG A 205 2.35 4.21 9.05
C ARG A 205 0.87 4.57 9.24
N HIS A 206 0.25 5.28 8.30
CA HIS A 206 -1.16 5.65 8.40
C HIS A 206 -2.05 4.40 8.46
N TYR A 207 -1.69 3.40 7.65
CA TYR A 207 -2.42 2.12 7.54
C TYR A 207 -2.09 1.20 8.71
N GLU A 208 -0.86 1.23 9.21
CA GLU A 208 -0.43 0.47 10.38
C GLU A 208 -1.15 0.96 11.66
N ILE A 209 -1.31 2.26 11.82
CA ILE A 209 -2.12 2.87 12.90
C ILE A 209 -3.55 2.34 12.81
N LEU A 210 -4.19 2.48 11.67
CA LEU A 210 -5.57 2.04 11.43
C LEU A 210 -5.74 0.52 11.54
N GLY A 211 -4.80 -0.25 11.00
CA GLY A 211 -4.81 -1.71 11.03
C GLY A 211 -4.70 -2.31 12.43
N ASN A 212 -4.20 -1.53 13.40
CA ASN A 212 -4.14 -1.90 14.81
C ASN A 212 -5.25 -1.24 15.67
N GLY A 213 -6.30 -0.72 15.04
CA GLY A 213 -7.46 -0.14 15.71
C GLY A 213 -7.16 1.15 16.49
N CYS A 214 -6.09 1.84 16.10
CA CYS A 214 -5.70 3.13 16.62
C CYS A 214 -6.24 4.23 15.69
N ILE A 215 -6.65 5.38 16.24
CA ILE A 215 -7.13 6.51 15.44
C ILE A 215 -5.94 7.39 15.04
N PRO A 216 -5.78 7.77 13.76
CA PRO A 216 -4.72 8.68 13.35
C PRO A 216 -4.94 10.09 13.92
N TYR A 217 -4.01 10.57 14.74
CA TYR A 217 -3.85 12.00 14.99
C TYR A 217 -2.95 12.56 13.89
N PHE A 218 -3.57 13.24 12.92
CA PHE A 218 -2.92 13.65 11.68
C PHE A 218 -3.04 15.18 11.50
N PRO A 219 -2.18 15.97 12.18
CA PRO A 219 -2.33 17.41 12.31
C PRO A 219 -2.24 18.20 11.00
N ASP A 220 -1.61 17.68 9.98
CA ASP A 220 -1.46 18.32 8.66
C ASP A 220 -2.36 17.74 7.56
N ILE A 221 -3.32 16.87 7.90
CA ILE A 221 -4.20 16.17 6.93
C ILE A 221 -5.00 17.12 6.03
N GLU A 222 -5.39 18.29 6.53
CA GLU A 222 -6.15 19.29 5.77
C GLU A 222 -5.38 19.85 4.56
N ARG A 223 -4.03 19.71 4.57
CA ARG A 223 -3.16 20.12 3.46
C ARG A 223 -2.99 19.03 2.40
N CYS A 224 -3.47 17.81 2.67
CA CYS A 224 -3.34 16.70 1.74
C CYS A 224 -4.16 16.98 0.47
N PRO A 225 -3.56 16.91 -0.74
CA PRO A 225 -4.29 17.09 -1.98
C PRO A 225 -5.46 16.11 -2.11
N THR A 226 -6.51 16.55 -2.79
CA THR A 226 -7.72 15.73 -2.99
C THR A 226 -7.43 14.46 -3.74
N GLU A 227 -6.54 14.52 -4.72
CA GLU A 227 -6.18 13.40 -5.62
C GLU A 227 -5.18 12.41 -5.01
N THR A 228 -4.48 12.80 -3.94
CA THR A 228 -3.56 11.92 -3.19
C THR A 228 -4.29 11.28 -2.03
N MET A 229 -3.99 10.02 -1.71
CA MET A 229 -4.66 9.26 -0.64
C MET A 229 -6.19 9.26 -0.79
N THR A 230 -6.69 9.07 -2.01
CA THR A 230 -8.14 9.17 -2.31
C THR A 230 -8.98 8.17 -1.55
N TRP A 231 -8.40 7.02 -1.18
CA TRP A 231 -9.09 5.96 -0.44
C TRP A 231 -8.86 6.02 1.07
N PHE A 232 -8.01 6.93 1.52
CA PHE A 232 -7.79 7.15 2.95
C PHE A 232 -8.93 7.97 3.57
N PRO A 233 -9.36 7.71 4.80
CA PRO A 233 -10.50 8.39 5.44
C PRO A 233 -10.15 9.81 5.91
N LYS A 234 -9.68 10.67 4.98
CA LYS A 234 -9.24 12.05 5.28
C LYS A 234 -10.29 12.83 6.06
N ARG A 235 -11.56 12.72 5.65
CA ARG A 235 -12.64 13.44 6.32
C ARG A 235 -12.85 13.01 7.77
N LEU A 236 -12.73 11.71 8.06
CA LEU A 236 -12.79 11.23 9.45
C LEU A 236 -11.62 11.78 10.27
N CYS A 237 -10.42 11.82 9.69
CA CYS A 237 -9.25 12.40 10.35
C CYS A 237 -9.42 13.91 10.62
N VAL A 238 -9.98 14.67 9.68
CA VAL A 238 -10.30 16.10 9.88
C VAL A 238 -11.32 16.26 11.01
N ASN A 239 -12.41 15.48 11.00
CA ASN A 239 -13.40 15.53 12.07
C ASN A 239 -12.79 15.26 13.46
N VAL A 240 -11.91 14.25 13.57
CA VAL A 240 -11.18 13.96 14.82
C VAL A 240 -10.28 15.14 15.23
N LEU A 241 -9.57 15.72 14.25
CA LEU A 241 -8.69 16.87 14.50
C LEU A 241 -9.46 18.07 15.05
N ASP A 242 -10.66 18.35 14.52
CA ASP A 242 -11.54 19.42 14.99
C ASP A 242 -12.02 19.14 16.41
N GLN A 243 -12.43 17.92 16.74
CA GLN A 243 -12.81 17.55 18.11
C GLN A 243 -11.66 17.74 19.12
N ILE A 244 -10.40 17.46 18.69
CA ILE A 244 -9.21 17.66 19.53
C ILE A 244 -8.96 19.18 19.71
N ARG A 245 -9.11 20.00 18.67
CA ARG A 245 -8.99 21.45 18.71
C ARG A 245 -10.02 22.08 19.65
N ASP A 246 -11.24 21.54 19.65
CA ASP A 246 -12.33 21.92 20.56
C ASP A 246 -12.13 21.41 21.98
N LYS A 247 -10.96 20.80 22.28
CA LYS A 247 -10.59 20.27 23.61
C LYS A 247 -11.56 19.22 24.16
N ARG A 248 -12.24 18.49 23.30
CA ARG A 248 -13.08 17.38 23.72
C ARG A 248 -12.20 16.27 24.36
N PRO A 249 -12.66 15.57 25.43
CA PRO A 249 -11.90 14.47 26.01
C PRO A 249 -11.56 13.38 25.02
N MET A 250 -10.30 12.92 24.99
CA MET A 250 -9.80 11.93 24.04
C MET A 250 -10.58 10.61 24.09
N ASP A 251 -10.98 10.17 25.30
CA ASP A 251 -11.81 8.96 25.47
C ASP A 251 -13.12 9.07 24.70
N LYS A 252 -13.80 10.22 24.79
CA LYS A 252 -15.06 10.46 24.08
C LYS A 252 -14.88 10.52 22.57
N ILE A 253 -13.78 11.09 22.11
CA ILE A 253 -13.46 11.09 20.68
C ILE A 253 -13.20 9.63 20.22
N TYR A 254 -12.42 8.87 20.99
CA TYR A 254 -12.15 7.48 20.67
C TYR A 254 -13.43 6.64 20.61
N ASP A 255 -14.30 6.75 21.61
CA ASP A 255 -15.57 6.01 21.68
C ASP A 255 -16.46 6.28 20.44
N ASP A 256 -16.53 7.53 19.98
CA ASP A 256 -17.37 7.92 18.84
C ASP A 256 -16.79 7.50 17.48
N TYR A 257 -15.46 7.48 17.33
CA TYR A 257 -14.81 7.31 16.04
C TYR A 257 -14.15 5.96 15.81
N ALA A 258 -13.81 5.20 16.85
CA ALA A 258 -13.06 3.96 16.74
C ALA A 258 -13.73 2.95 15.80
N GLU A 259 -15.03 2.72 15.97
CA GLU A 259 -15.78 1.77 15.15
C GLU A 259 -15.90 2.24 13.69
N LEU A 260 -16.05 3.54 13.45
CA LEU A 260 -16.07 4.11 12.09
C LEU A 260 -14.74 3.85 11.37
N PHE A 261 -13.61 4.06 12.04
CA PHE A 261 -12.28 3.78 11.46
C PHE A 261 -12.04 2.29 11.26
N ARG A 262 -12.43 1.42 12.19
CA ARG A 262 -12.31 -0.05 12.05
C ARG A 262 -13.09 -0.55 10.85
N ASN A 263 -14.36 -0.16 10.74
CA ASN A 263 -15.22 -0.52 9.61
C ASN A 263 -14.66 0.01 8.29
N TYR A 264 -14.19 1.24 8.26
CA TYR A 264 -13.56 1.81 7.07
C TYR A 264 -12.30 1.03 6.68
N THR A 265 -11.44 0.70 7.65
CA THR A 265 -10.19 -0.03 7.41
C THR A 265 -10.45 -1.39 6.76
N VAL A 266 -11.33 -2.20 7.34
CA VAL A 266 -11.65 -3.53 6.80
C VAL A 266 -12.28 -3.45 5.41
N ASN A 267 -13.15 -2.48 5.19
CA ASN A 267 -13.92 -2.37 3.96
C ASN A 267 -13.21 -1.62 2.83
N GLN A 268 -12.14 -0.85 3.13
CA GLN A 268 -11.53 0.04 2.15
C GLN A 268 -10.00 -0.03 2.05
N LEU A 269 -9.29 -0.38 3.14
CA LEU A 269 -7.84 -0.13 3.26
C LEU A 269 -6.99 -1.39 3.38
N THR A 270 -7.55 -2.57 3.21
CA THR A 270 -6.78 -3.82 3.17
C THR A 270 -6.21 -4.10 1.79
N THR A 271 -5.16 -4.92 1.71
CA THR A 271 -4.52 -5.31 0.44
C THR A 271 -5.50 -5.95 -0.53
N ILE A 272 -6.43 -6.77 -0.05
CA ILE A 272 -7.48 -7.37 -0.90
C ILE A 272 -8.43 -6.29 -1.46
N LYS A 273 -8.74 -5.24 -0.70
CA LYS A 273 -9.58 -4.12 -1.17
C LYS A 273 -8.84 -3.22 -2.15
N LEU A 274 -7.54 -3.02 -1.94
CA LEU A 274 -6.67 -2.34 -2.90
C LEU A 274 -6.69 -3.08 -4.25
N ALA A 275 -6.47 -4.40 -4.24
CA ALA A 275 -6.46 -5.21 -5.45
C ALA A 275 -7.82 -5.22 -6.16
N GLN A 276 -8.93 -5.29 -5.41
CA GLN A 276 -10.28 -5.24 -5.98
C GLN A 276 -10.51 -3.91 -6.71
N LYS A 277 -10.26 -2.77 -6.05
CA LYS A 277 -10.38 -1.44 -6.66
C LYS A 277 -9.49 -1.28 -7.88
N PHE A 278 -8.24 -1.76 -7.79
CA PHE A 278 -7.31 -1.72 -8.91
C PHE A 278 -7.87 -2.47 -10.12
N ILE A 279 -8.36 -3.70 -9.93
CA ILE A 279 -8.95 -4.51 -11.00
C ILE A 279 -10.19 -3.83 -11.60
N ASP A 280 -11.06 -3.28 -10.76
CA ASP A 280 -12.28 -2.62 -11.20
C ASP A 280 -11.95 -1.38 -12.06
N MET A 281 -10.95 -0.59 -11.65
CA MET A 281 -10.46 0.56 -12.42
C MET A 281 -9.82 0.14 -13.75
N VAL A 282 -8.99 -0.90 -13.76
CA VAL A 282 -8.38 -1.43 -14.98
C VAL A 282 -9.45 -1.90 -15.96
N LYS A 283 -10.46 -2.65 -15.50
CA LYS A 283 -11.58 -3.10 -16.33
C LYS A 283 -12.45 -1.96 -16.84
N SER A 284 -12.65 -0.90 -16.05
CA SER A 284 -13.44 0.25 -16.48
C SER A 284 -12.74 1.10 -17.54
N ALA A 285 -11.43 0.94 -17.72
CA ALA A 285 -10.62 1.59 -18.74
C ALA A 285 -10.49 0.79 -20.05
N GLU A 286 -11.13 -0.38 -20.15
CA GLU A 286 -11.21 -1.18 -21.38
C GLU A 286 -12.23 -0.61 -22.36
#